data_574b093cd7d7ac1e51282d73a516bc5c
#
_entry.id   574b093cd7d7ac1e51282d73a516bc5c
#
_cell.length_a   1.000
_cell.length_b   1.000
_cell.length_c   1.000
_cell.angle_alpha   90.00
_cell.angle_beta   90.00
_cell.angle_gamma   90.00
#
_symmetry.space_group_name_H-M   'P 1'
#
loop_
_entity.id
_entity.type
_entity.pdbx_description
1 polymer ?
#
loop_
_entity_poly.entity_id
_entity_poly.type
_entity_poly.pdbx_seq_one_letter_code
_entity_poly.pdbx_strand_id
1 'polypeptide(L)'
;MCGLARTSADPPEFIVMGGDIAHHGGEFRPTKWLPLPGNVQPSPLVAPYAKIASVCPGSLFEAIHPKKSSTEPFMLPNGPIHDDAGVAVESLEKFTEFDAQENVFAMIAHDRSLLDVVEFYPKPANGWREKGWKEQGRWRFLNDFDTSVETKEAE
;
A
#
# COMPACT_ATOMS: atom_id res chain seq x y z
N MET A 1 13.62 -4.38 11.52
CA MET A 1 13.18 -3.69 12.77
C MET A 1 12.10 -2.69 12.41
N CYS A 2 10.92 -2.77 13.06
CA CYS A 2 9.84 -1.80 12.86
C CYS A 2 9.87 -0.72 13.95
N GLY A 3 9.46 0.49 13.60
CA GLY A 3 9.33 1.61 14.54
C GLY A 3 7.91 2.18 14.51
N LEU A 4 7.40 2.63 15.66
CA LEU A 4 6.13 3.33 15.76
C LEU A 4 6.38 4.73 16.32
N ALA A 5 6.03 5.74 15.55
CA ALA A 5 6.14 7.14 15.94
C ALA A 5 4.76 7.75 16.13
N ARG A 6 4.53 8.40 17.26
CA ARG A 6 3.32 9.18 17.50
C ARG A 6 3.48 10.57 16.89
N THR A 7 2.55 10.96 16.01
CA THR A 7 2.58 12.23 15.28
C THR A 7 1.58 13.25 15.79
N SER A 8 0.52 12.80 16.49
CA SER A 8 -0.45 13.65 17.19
C SER A 8 -0.84 13.03 18.53
N ALA A 9 -1.22 13.86 19.47
CA ALA A 9 -1.70 13.45 20.80
C ALA A 9 -3.22 13.38 20.89
N ASP A 10 -3.90 14.32 20.23
CA ASP A 10 -5.34 14.45 20.25
C ASP A 10 -5.85 14.96 18.89
N PRO A 11 -6.54 14.10 18.10
CA PRO A 11 -6.64 12.65 18.28
C PRO A 11 -5.25 11.97 18.15
N PRO A 12 -5.06 10.78 18.76
CA PRO A 12 -3.79 10.07 18.66
C PRO A 12 -3.57 9.54 17.24
N GLU A 13 -2.47 9.94 16.61
CA GLU A 13 -2.07 9.52 15.28
C GLU A 13 -0.63 9.00 15.28
N PHE A 14 -0.38 8.01 14.43
CA PHE A 14 0.88 7.30 14.40
C PHE A 14 1.37 7.09 12.97
N ILE A 15 2.69 6.99 12.82
CA ILE A 15 3.34 6.42 11.64
C ILE A 15 4.03 5.13 12.06
N VAL A 16 3.74 4.02 11.40
CA VAL A 16 4.48 2.78 11.54
C VAL A 16 5.50 2.67 10.41
N MET A 17 6.77 2.60 10.80
CA MET A 17 7.91 2.47 9.90
C MET A 17 8.32 1.00 9.85
N GLY A 18 7.95 0.30 8.80
CA GLY A 18 8.21 -1.12 8.61
C GLY A 18 9.67 -1.44 8.28
N GLY A 19 10.44 -0.44 7.76
CA GLY A 19 11.77 -0.70 7.24
C GLY A 19 11.71 -1.72 6.10
N ASP A 20 12.56 -2.76 6.19
CA ASP A 20 12.64 -3.83 5.18
C ASP A 20 11.71 -5.02 5.47
N ILE A 21 10.59 -4.81 6.19
CA ILE A 21 9.59 -5.85 6.43
C ILE A 21 8.89 -6.27 5.13
N ALA A 22 8.82 -5.36 4.17
CA ALA A 22 8.34 -5.55 2.82
C ALA A 22 9.11 -4.60 1.87
N HIS A 23 9.16 -4.95 0.58
CA HIS A 23 9.84 -4.17 -0.44
C HIS A 23 8.88 -3.60 -1.48
N HIS A 24 7.60 -4.02 -1.42
CA HIS A 24 6.55 -3.58 -2.32
C HIS A 24 5.19 -3.55 -1.60
N GLY A 25 4.35 -2.57 -1.92
CA GLY A 25 3.01 -2.45 -1.31
C GLY A 25 2.12 -3.68 -1.50
N GLY A 26 2.32 -4.42 -2.58
CA GLY A 26 1.61 -5.66 -2.89
C GLY A 26 1.97 -6.87 -2.02
N GLU A 27 3.04 -6.80 -1.22
CA GLU A 27 3.41 -7.87 -0.29
C GLU A 27 2.54 -7.88 0.98
N PHE A 28 1.87 -6.76 1.29
CA PHE A 28 1.01 -6.63 2.47
C PHE A 28 -0.36 -6.02 2.20
N ARG A 29 -0.72 -5.83 0.92
CA ARG A 29 -2.04 -5.34 0.47
C ARG A 29 -2.49 -6.06 -0.79
N PRO A 30 -3.84 -6.31 -0.94
CA PRO A 30 -4.89 -6.19 0.07
C PRO A 30 -4.81 -7.26 1.15
N THR A 31 -5.63 -7.16 2.19
CA THR A 31 -5.75 -8.16 3.27
C THR A 31 -7.19 -8.26 3.75
N LYS A 32 -7.48 -9.26 4.60
CA LYS A 32 -8.77 -9.37 5.27
C LYS A 32 -9.12 -8.16 6.14
N TRP A 33 -8.10 -7.46 6.65
CA TRP A 33 -8.24 -6.26 7.49
C TRP A 33 -8.40 -4.99 6.63
N LEU A 34 -7.85 -5.00 5.43
CA LEU A 34 -7.88 -3.92 4.45
C LEU A 34 -8.14 -4.53 3.06
N PRO A 35 -9.39 -4.90 2.74
CA PRO A 35 -9.73 -5.44 1.44
C PRO A 35 -9.52 -4.41 0.33
N LEU A 36 -9.26 -4.91 -0.89
CA LEU A 36 -9.26 -4.08 -2.08
C LEU A 36 -10.64 -3.44 -2.26
N PRO A 37 -10.76 -2.11 -2.30
CA PRO A 37 -12.06 -1.46 -2.41
C PRO A 37 -12.66 -1.68 -3.81
N GLY A 38 -13.99 -1.68 -3.90
CA GLY A 38 -14.69 -1.75 -5.20
C GLY A 38 -14.32 -0.60 -6.14
N ASN A 39 -13.94 0.55 -5.58
CA ASN A 39 -13.39 1.69 -6.30
C ASN A 39 -12.12 2.17 -5.62
N VAL A 40 -11.01 2.13 -6.34
CA VAL A 40 -9.71 2.66 -5.88
C VAL A 40 -9.66 4.15 -6.18
N GLN A 41 -9.48 4.96 -5.15
CA GLN A 41 -9.45 6.42 -5.25
C GLN A 41 -8.37 6.99 -4.31
N PRO A 42 -7.48 7.88 -4.81
CA PRO A 42 -7.36 8.27 -6.23
C PRO A 42 -6.96 7.08 -7.11
N SER A 43 -7.25 7.19 -8.41
CA SER A 43 -6.84 6.15 -9.37
C SER A 43 -5.33 5.96 -9.30
N PRO A 44 -4.82 4.72 -9.13
CA PRO A 44 -3.39 4.46 -9.12
C PRO A 44 -2.79 4.53 -10.53
N LEU A 45 -3.61 4.29 -11.57
CA LEU A 45 -3.16 4.28 -12.97
C LEU A 45 -2.84 5.70 -13.44
N VAL A 46 -1.64 5.85 -14.02
CA VAL A 46 -1.17 7.11 -14.59
C VAL A 46 -1.50 7.14 -16.07
N ALA A 47 -1.50 8.01 -16.86
CA ALA A 47 -1.92 8.11 -18.26
C ALA A 47 -1.75 6.80 -19.07
N PRO A 48 -2.65 6.51 -20.03
CA PRO A 48 -3.71 7.39 -20.53
C PRO A 48 -4.97 7.42 -19.68
N TYR A 49 -5.15 6.46 -18.79
CA TYR A 49 -6.36 6.24 -18.01
C TYR A 49 -6.63 7.34 -16.97
N ALA A 50 -5.60 7.95 -16.40
CA ALA A 50 -5.75 9.05 -15.43
C ALA A 50 -6.48 10.28 -15.97
N LYS A 51 -6.59 10.41 -17.30
CA LYS A 51 -7.36 11.48 -17.94
C LYS A 51 -8.86 11.18 -18.00
N ILE A 52 -9.26 9.93 -17.76
CA ILE A 52 -10.64 9.47 -17.99
C ILE A 52 -11.37 9.32 -16.65
N ALA A 53 -10.71 8.91 -15.57
CA ALA A 53 -11.35 8.77 -14.27
C ALA A 53 -10.39 9.03 -13.11
N SER A 54 -10.84 9.83 -12.15
CA SER A 54 -10.18 9.97 -10.83
C SER A 54 -10.34 8.72 -9.95
N VAL A 55 -11.10 7.73 -10.42
CA VAL A 55 -11.46 6.50 -9.72
C VAL A 55 -11.22 5.32 -10.66
N CYS A 56 -10.60 4.27 -10.15
CA CYS A 56 -10.38 3.03 -10.89
C CYS A 56 -11.20 1.89 -10.25
N PRO A 57 -11.96 1.10 -11.02
CA PRO A 57 -12.65 -0.07 -10.47
C PRO A 57 -11.68 -1.08 -9.88
N GLY A 58 -11.91 -1.48 -8.62
CA GLY A 58 -11.07 -2.49 -7.96
C GLY A 58 -11.12 -3.86 -8.64
N SER A 59 -12.23 -4.17 -9.33
CA SER A 59 -12.37 -5.40 -10.10
C SER A 59 -11.32 -5.60 -11.19
N LEU A 60 -10.75 -4.53 -11.73
CA LEU A 60 -9.64 -4.62 -12.70
C LEU A 60 -8.40 -5.25 -12.04
N PHE A 61 -8.08 -4.82 -10.84
CA PHE A 61 -6.95 -5.36 -10.08
C PHE A 61 -7.25 -6.76 -9.53
N GLU A 62 -8.47 -7.04 -9.10
CA GLU A 62 -8.87 -8.39 -8.72
C GLU A 62 -8.75 -9.36 -9.91
N ALA A 63 -9.08 -8.92 -11.13
CA ALA A 63 -8.98 -9.74 -12.33
C ALA A 63 -7.54 -10.15 -12.69
N ILE A 64 -6.54 -9.30 -12.36
CA ILE A 64 -5.11 -9.60 -12.58
C ILE A 64 -4.45 -10.23 -11.35
N HIS A 65 -5.11 -10.20 -10.19
CA HIS A 65 -4.56 -10.78 -8.96
C HIS A 65 -4.29 -12.28 -9.15
N PRO A 66 -3.13 -12.83 -8.73
CA PRO A 66 -2.77 -14.23 -8.95
C PRO A 66 -3.80 -15.23 -8.43
N LYS A 67 -4.48 -14.90 -7.32
CA LYS A 67 -5.51 -15.73 -6.69
C LYS A 67 -6.93 -15.21 -6.91
N LYS A 68 -7.13 -14.19 -7.74
CA LYS A 68 -8.45 -13.53 -7.93
C LYS A 68 -9.09 -13.13 -6.60
N SER A 69 -8.31 -12.56 -5.70
CA SER A 69 -8.73 -12.25 -4.35
C SER A 69 -8.66 -10.74 -4.08
N SER A 70 -9.67 -10.23 -3.40
CA SER A 70 -9.69 -8.86 -2.87
C SER A 70 -9.17 -8.75 -1.43
N THR A 71 -8.78 -9.88 -0.81
CA THR A 71 -8.42 -9.96 0.61
C THR A 71 -7.08 -10.65 0.87
N GLU A 72 -6.34 -10.97 -0.18
CA GLU A 72 -5.00 -11.55 -0.08
C GLU A 72 -3.97 -10.65 -0.79
N PRO A 73 -2.72 -10.59 -0.32
CA PRO A 73 -1.66 -9.81 -0.96
C PRO A 73 -1.39 -10.28 -2.39
N PHE A 74 -1.04 -9.32 -3.27
CA PHE A 74 -0.64 -9.60 -4.66
C PHE A 74 0.62 -10.43 -4.76
N MET A 75 1.53 -10.25 -3.81
CA MET A 75 2.84 -10.89 -3.77
C MET A 75 3.03 -11.58 -2.43
N LEU A 76 3.83 -12.62 -2.43
CA LEU A 76 4.34 -13.23 -1.21
C LEU A 76 5.80 -12.79 -1.02
N PRO A 77 6.27 -12.60 0.21
CA PRO A 77 7.68 -12.39 0.47
C PRO A 77 8.44 -13.64 0.01
N ASN A 78 9.16 -13.53 -1.10
CA ASN A 78 9.89 -14.62 -1.71
C ASN A 78 11.37 -14.27 -1.89
N GLY A 79 12.21 -15.28 -1.77
CA GLY A 79 13.58 -15.23 -2.22
C GLY A 79 14.63 -15.28 -1.13
N PRO A 80 15.92 -15.26 -1.53
CA PRO A 80 17.07 -15.43 -0.63
C PRO A 80 17.34 -14.22 0.29
N ILE A 81 16.45 -13.23 0.27
CA ILE A 81 16.57 -12.00 1.06
C ILE A 81 16.14 -12.24 2.52
N HIS A 82 15.32 -13.27 2.77
CA HIS A 82 14.83 -13.59 4.10
C HIS A 82 15.60 -14.78 4.69
N ASP A 83 16.25 -14.58 5.82
CA ASP A 83 16.95 -15.65 6.58
C ASP A 83 15.94 -16.71 7.06
N ASP A 84 14.71 -16.30 7.40
CA ASP A 84 13.60 -17.16 7.79
C ASP A 84 12.29 -16.65 7.18
N ALA A 85 11.80 -17.34 6.15
CA ALA A 85 10.57 -16.97 5.45
C ALA A 85 9.32 -17.08 6.35
N GLY A 86 9.30 -18.00 7.32
CA GLY A 86 8.19 -18.17 8.25
C GLY A 86 8.05 -16.96 9.19
N VAL A 87 9.16 -16.56 9.78
CA VAL A 87 9.22 -15.35 10.65
C VAL A 87 8.90 -14.09 9.85
N ALA A 88 9.33 -14.00 8.58
CA ALA A 88 9.02 -12.88 7.71
C ALA A 88 7.51 -12.76 7.48
N VAL A 89 6.84 -13.86 7.13
CA VAL A 89 5.38 -13.90 6.94
C VAL A 89 4.64 -13.52 8.21
N GLU A 90 4.99 -14.09 9.37
CA GLU A 90 4.35 -13.75 10.65
C GLU A 90 4.52 -12.26 11.01
N SER A 91 5.70 -11.71 10.76
CA SER A 91 5.98 -10.29 11.01
C SER A 91 5.14 -9.39 10.09
N LEU A 92 5.01 -9.80 8.84
CA LEU A 92 4.22 -9.08 7.85
C LEU A 92 2.72 -9.13 8.18
N GLU A 93 2.20 -10.27 8.62
CA GLU A 93 0.81 -10.39 9.08
C GLU A 93 0.50 -9.40 10.21
N LYS A 94 1.38 -9.29 11.21
CA LYS A 94 1.24 -8.30 12.29
C LYS A 94 1.27 -6.86 11.76
N PHE A 95 2.13 -6.57 10.78
CA PHE A 95 2.23 -5.25 10.16
C PHE A 95 0.94 -4.86 9.42
N THR A 96 0.25 -5.82 8.79
CA THR A 96 -1.01 -5.56 8.07
C THR A 96 -2.14 -5.10 8.99
N GLU A 97 -2.15 -5.53 10.26
CA GLU A 97 -3.13 -5.05 11.23
C GLU A 97 -2.94 -3.58 11.58
N PHE A 98 -1.70 -3.10 11.64
CA PHE A 98 -1.41 -1.67 11.79
C PHE A 98 -1.80 -0.87 10.55
N ASP A 99 -1.52 -1.38 9.35
CA ASP A 99 -1.87 -0.71 8.10
C ASP A 99 -3.38 -0.50 7.94
N ALA A 100 -4.18 -1.39 8.47
CA ALA A 100 -5.64 -1.29 8.45
C ALA A 100 -6.20 -0.22 9.41
N GLN A 101 -5.45 0.20 10.45
CA GLN A 101 -5.93 1.18 11.43
C GLN A 101 -6.05 2.58 10.82
N GLU A 102 -7.18 3.24 11.01
CA GLU A 102 -7.45 4.58 10.46
C GLU A 102 -6.44 5.64 10.92
N ASN A 103 -5.99 5.55 12.17
CA ASN A 103 -5.07 6.49 12.79
C ASN A 103 -3.60 6.09 12.70
N VAL A 104 -3.28 5.12 11.85
CA VAL A 104 -1.91 4.67 11.58
C VAL A 104 -1.60 4.81 10.09
N PHE A 105 -0.50 5.46 9.76
CA PHE A 105 0.05 5.49 8.41
C PHE A 105 1.24 4.54 8.33
N ALA A 106 1.10 3.48 7.52
CA ALA A 106 2.14 2.48 7.33
C ALA A 106 3.07 2.85 6.18
N MET A 107 4.36 2.81 6.42
CA MET A 107 5.42 3.11 5.45
C MET A 107 6.49 2.02 5.50
N ILE A 108 7.02 1.64 4.34
CA ILE A 108 8.17 0.73 4.19
C ILE A 108 9.33 1.44 3.50
N ALA A 109 10.55 0.92 3.64
CA ALA A 109 11.76 1.60 3.19
C ALA A 109 11.86 1.77 1.66
N HIS A 110 11.35 0.81 0.88
CA HIS A 110 11.52 0.77 -0.57
C HIS A 110 10.25 1.16 -1.36
N ASP A 111 9.26 1.77 -0.70
CA ASP A 111 8.01 2.18 -1.33
C ASP A 111 8.20 3.45 -2.19
N ARG A 112 8.55 3.25 -3.46
CA ARG A 112 8.67 4.34 -4.43
C ARG A 112 7.35 5.04 -4.72
N SER A 113 6.22 4.38 -4.48
CA SER A 113 4.89 4.92 -4.74
C SER A 113 4.56 6.11 -3.83
N LEU A 114 5.28 6.27 -2.73
CA LEU A 114 5.12 7.39 -1.79
C LEU A 114 5.97 8.63 -2.10
N LEU A 115 6.90 8.56 -3.06
CA LEU A 115 7.84 9.67 -3.33
C LEU A 115 7.14 10.98 -3.69
N ASP A 116 6.03 10.93 -4.40
CA ASP A 116 5.24 12.09 -4.82
C ASP A 116 4.08 12.40 -3.86
N VAL A 117 3.93 11.63 -2.79
CA VAL A 117 2.82 11.77 -1.84
C VAL A 117 3.28 12.44 -0.56
N VAL A 118 4.40 11.96 -0.01
CA VAL A 118 4.89 12.42 1.30
C VAL A 118 5.92 13.54 1.16
N GLU A 119 5.96 14.41 2.15
CA GLU A 119 7.02 15.41 2.26
C GLU A 119 8.19 14.84 3.06
N PHE A 120 9.42 15.08 2.57
CA PHE A 120 10.64 14.61 3.19
C PHE A 120 11.30 15.67 4.07
N TYR A 121 12.23 15.20 4.92
CA TYR A 121 13.06 16.08 5.73
C TYR A 121 13.60 17.29 4.90
N PRO A 122 13.61 18.51 5.45
CA PRO A 122 13.35 18.88 6.85
C PRO A 122 11.89 19.12 7.24
N LYS A 123 10.92 18.79 6.38
CA LYS A 123 9.51 18.96 6.70
C LYS A 123 9.03 17.87 7.66
N PRO A 124 8.21 18.23 8.67
CA PRO A 124 7.69 17.25 9.61
C PRO A 124 6.61 16.38 8.98
N ALA A 125 6.53 15.12 9.39
CA ALA A 125 5.48 14.19 8.99
C ALA A 125 4.16 14.37 9.78
N ASN A 126 4.15 15.27 10.77
CA ASN A 126 2.92 15.61 11.50
C ASN A 126 1.84 16.14 10.53
N GLY A 127 0.59 15.83 10.83
CA GLY A 127 -0.53 16.23 9.96
C GLY A 127 -0.65 15.40 8.67
N TRP A 128 -0.03 14.21 8.61
CA TRP A 128 -0.11 13.30 7.47
C TRP A 128 -1.55 12.97 7.10
N ARG A 129 -2.43 12.86 8.10
CA ARG A 129 -3.86 12.59 7.93
C ARG A 129 -4.59 13.74 7.28
N GLU A 130 -4.38 14.97 7.76
CA GLU A 130 -4.95 16.18 7.17
C GLU A 130 -4.48 16.42 5.74
N LYS A 131 -3.22 16.04 5.46
CA LYS A 131 -2.64 16.09 4.09
C LYS A 131 -3.15 14.97 3.17
N GLY A 132 -3.87 13.98 3.71
CA GLY A 132 -4.40 12.85 2.96
C GLY A 132 -3.34 11.90 2.43
N TRP A 133 -2.16 11.83 3.05
CA TRP A 133 -1.05 10.99 2.56
C TRP A 133 -1.40 9.51 2.53
N LYS A 134 -2.12 9.06 3.55
CA LYS A 134 -2.55 7.65 3.65
C LYS A 134 -3.50 7.26 2.52
N GLU A 135 -4.51 8.08 2.27
CA GLU A 135 -5.51 7.87 1.23
C GLU A 135 -4.89 7.94 -0.16
N GLN A 136 -4.00 8.91 -0.37
CA GLN A 136 -3.30 9.09 -1.64
C GLN A 136 -2.26 8.00 -1.92
N GLY A 137 -1.58 7.50 -0.89
CA GLY A 137 -0.46 6.56 -1.03
C GLY A 137 -0.85 5.09 -1.02
N ARG A 138 -1.90 4.73 -0.26
CA ARG A 138 -2.23 3.34 0.10
C ARG A 138 -2.28 2.36 -1.07
N TRP A 139 -2.87 2.76 -2.19
CA TRP A 139 -3.08 1.92 -3.37
C TRP A 139 -2.22 2.30 -4.57
N ARG A 140 -1.29 3.25 -4.44
CA ARG A 140 -0.46 3.71 -5.57
C ARG A 140 0.45 2.64 -6.15
N PHE A 141 0.87 1.67 -5.34
CA PHE A 141 1.66 0.54 -5.81
C PHE A 141 0.95 -0.27 -6.92
N LEU A 142 -0.37 -0.17 -7.02
CA LEU A 142 -1.15 -0.82 -8.07
C LEU A 142 -0.81 -0.30 -9.48
N ASN A 143 -0.18 0.88 -9.59
CA ASN A 143 0.33 1.39 -10.85
C ASN A 143 1.40 0.47 -11.47
N ASP A 144 2.10 -0.30 -10.67
CA ASP A 144 3.14 -1.23 -11.15
C ASP A 144 2.54 -2.43 -11.91
N PHE A 145 1.22 -2.57 -11.90
CA PHE A 145 0.45 -3.57 -12.65
C PHE A 145 -0.30 -3.00 -13.87
N ASP A 146 -0.03 -1.78 -14.28
CA ASP A 146 -0.74 -1.07 -15.37
C ASP A 146 -0.72 -1.87 -16.68
N THR A 147 0.43 -2.38 -17.11
CA THR A 147 0.58 -3.21 -18.33
C THR A 147 -0.24 -4.50 -18.27
N SER A 148 -0.42 -5.08 -17.09
CA SER A 148 -1.23 -6.28 -16.90
C SER A 148 -2.73 -5.98 -17.00
N VAL A 149 -3.15 -4.79 -16.61
CA VAL A 149 -4.53 -4.30 -16.78
C VAL A 149 -4.82 -4.04 -18.24
N GLU A 150 -3.92 -3.36 -18.96
CA GLU A 150 -4.07 -3.08 -20.40
C GLU A 150 -4.25 -4.35 -21.25
N THR A 151 -3.47 -5.38 -20.96
CA THR A 151 -3.53 -6.65 -21.69
C THR A 151 -4.88 -7.33 -21.51
N LYS A 152 -5.48 -7.23 -20.33
CA LYS A 152 -6.78 -7.83 -20.01
C LYS A 152 -7.97 -7.11 -20.63
N GLU A 153 -7.88 -5.80 -20.84
CA GLU A 153 -8.94 -5.02 -21.51
C GLU A 153 -8.92 -5.25 -23.03
N ALA A 154 -7.82 -5.78 -23.59
CA ALA A 154 -7.66 -6.06 -25.01
C ALA A 154 -8.13 -7.47 -25.43
N GLU A 155 -8.41 -8.36 -24.48
CA GLU A 155 -8.95 -9.72 -24.69
C GLU A 155 -10.49 -9.72 -24.60
#